data_07dd1150864e25dd704d3291e6e2236d
#
_entry.id   07dd1150864e25dd704d3291e6e2236d
#
_cell.length_a   1.000
_cell.length_b   1.000
_cell.length_c   1.000
_cell.angle_alpha   90.00
_cell.angle_beta   90.00
_cell.angle_gamma   90.00
#
_symmetry.space_group_name_H-M   'P 1'
#
loop_
_entity.id
_entity.type
_entity.pdbx_description
1 polymer ?
#
loop_
_entity_poly.entity_id
_entity_poly.type
_entity_poly.pdbx_seq_one_letter_code
_entity_poly.pdbx_strand_id
1 'polypeptide(L)'
;ACVLSTLLDSSETWSTYTSQENKLNAFHLRSLRRILGISWSDRISNEAVHNKSCIPSIQAILSKHRLRWLGHVKRMDDSRLRKLLLFGELATGTRAVGRPRLRFIDACKRDMKQCGINLNTWEKTALNRTAWRKSINAGTSMVQNKQSKQKREKRQRLAAKKTSSSTATNSLFVCPRCSRVCRSRIGLYSHERACAASNNMLNN
;
A
#
# COMPACT_ATOMS: atom_id res chain seq x y z
N ALA A 1 1.55 -1.39 -23.52
CA ALA A 1 2.98 -1.14 -23.22
C ALA A 1 3.24 0.35 -23.01
N CYS A 2 2.77 1.26 -23.86
CA CYS A 2 3.09 2.69 -23.82
C CYS A 2 2.64 3.41 -22.54
N VAL A 3 1.48 3.08 -21.97
CA VAL A 3 0.92 3.76 -20.79
C VAL A 3 1.84 3.67 -19.56
N LEU A 4 2.40 2.50 -19.27
CA LEU A 4 3.28 2.33 -18.10
C LEU A 4 4.64 3.01 -18.29
N SER A 5 5.21 2.98 -19.48
CA SER A 5 6.47 3.67 -19.77
C SER A 5 6.32 5.18 -19.64
N THR A 6 5.25 5.75 -20.16
CA THR A 6 4.96 7.18 -20.03
C THR A 6 4.64 7.59 -18.60
N LEU A 7 3.81 6.78 -17.88
CA LEU A 7 3.44 7.07 -16.49
C LEU A 7 4.64 7.02 -15.54
N LEU A 8 5.58 6.12 -15.79
CA LEU A 8 6.74 5.87 -14.92
C LEU A 8 8.03 6.44 -15.50
N ASP A 9 7.92 7.36 -16.45
CA ASP A 9 9.10 8.06 -16.96
C ASP A 9 9.82 8.76 -15.82
N SER A 10 11.15 8.67 -15.81
CA SER A 10 12.03 9.22 -14.75
C SER A 10 11.71 8.77 -13.31
N SER A 11 10.92 7.72 -13.16
CA SER A 11 10.48 7.23 -11.83
C SER A 11 11.60 6.69 -10.95
N GLU A 12 12.76 6.43 -11.52
CA GLU A 12 13.98 6.01 -10.80
C GLU A 12 14.49 7.07 -9.82
N THR A 13 14.18 8.35 -10.05
CA THR A 13 14.62 9.46 -9.19
C THR A 13 13.55 9.92 -8.19
N TRP A 14 12.35 9.36 -8.25
CA TRP A 14 11.23 9.82 -7.42
C TRP A 14 11.36 9.46 -5.95
N SER A 15 11.17 10.46 -5.09
CA SER A 15 11.00 10.30 -3.65
C SER A 15 9.50 10.29 -3.30
N THR A 16 8.86 9.13 -3.42
CA THR A 16 7.41 8.99 -3.24
C THR A 16 7.03 8.58 -1.83
N TYR A 17 5.95 9.18 -1.31
CA TYR A 17 5.29 8.72 -0.10
C TYR A 17 4.35 7.54 -0.42
N THR A 18 4.08 6.71 0.57
CA THR A 18 3.18 5.55 0.44
C THR A 18 1.79 5.93 -0.09
N SER A 19 1.29 7.12 0.29
CA SER A 19 -0.01 7.62 -0.20
C SER A 19 0.00 7.86 -1.72
N GLN A 20 1.09 8.39 -2.25
CA GLN A 20 1.25 8.62 -3.70
C GLN A 20 1.40 7.29 -4.45
N GLU A 21 2.21 6.37 -3.92
CA GLU A 21 2.36 5.02 -4.48
C GLU A 21 1.01 4.27 -4.51
N ASN A 22 0.18 4.43 -3.47
CA ASN A 22 -1.16 3.84 -3.42
C ASN A 22 -2.10 4.43 -4.48
N LYS A 23 -2.05 5.75 -4.74
CA LYS A 23 -2.83 6.39 -5.80
C LYS A 23 -2.43 5.87 -7.19
N LEU A 24 -1.13 5.76 -7.45
CA LEU A 24 -0.60 5.19 -8.70
C LEU A 24 -1.03 3.73 -8.87
N ASN A 25 -0.96 2.95 -7.80
CA ASN A 25 -1.37 1.54 -7.82
C ASN A 25 -2.89 1.38 -8.04
N ALA A 26 -3.70 2.27 -7.49
CA ALA A 26 -5.15 2.26 -7.72
C ALA A 26 -5.47 2.57 -9.20
N PHE A 27 -4.80 3.55 -9.80
CA PHE A 27 -4.92 3.85 -11.23
C PHE A 27 -4.50 2.65 -12.09
N HIS A 28 -3.35 2.06 -11.81
CA HIS A 28 -2.83 0.90 -12.53
C HIS A 28 -3.81 -0.29 -12.49
N LEU A 29 -4.32 -0.62 -11.32
CA LEU A 29 -5.28 -1.70 -11.15
C LEU A 29 -6.61 -1.43 -11.88
N ARG A 30 -7.06 -0.18 -11.90
CA ARG A 30 -8.27 0.20 -12.66
C ARG A 30 -8.03 0.00 -14.15
N SER A 31 -6.89 0.44 -14.66
CA SER A 31 -6.52 0.27 -16.07
C SER A 31 -6.39 -1.20 -16.46
N LEU A 32 -5.73 -2.02 -15.61
CA LEU A 32 -5.60 -3.46 -15.85
C LEU A 32 -6.96 -4.16 -15.87
N ARG A 33 -7.88 -3.83 -14.96
CA ARG A 33 -9.23 -4.39 -14.97
C ARG A 33 -9.98 -4.06 -16.25
N ARG A 34 -9.87 -2.80 -16.70
CA ARG A 34 -10.51 -2.36 -17.95
C ARG A 34 -9.98 -3.13 -19.17
N ILE A 35 -8.65 -3.32 -19.26
CA ILE A 35 -8.02 -4.08 -20.34
C ILE A 35 -8.42 -5.56 -20.32
N LEU A 36 -8.53 -6.14 -19.11
CA LEU A 36 -8.89 -7.55 -18.93
C LEU A 36 -10.41 -7.80 -18.96
N GLY A 37 -11.24 -6.79 -19.18
CA GLY A 37 -12.69 -6.92 -19.17
C GLY A 37 -13.27 -7.31 -17.82
N ILE A 38 -12.57 -7.03 -16.72
CA ILE A 38 -13.00 -7.42 -15.37
C ILE A 38 -13.89 -6.35 -14.78
N SER A 39 -15.15 -6.70 -14.50
CA SER A 39 -16.11 -5.85 -13.80
C SER A 39 -15.90 -5.92 -12.28
N TRP A 40 -16.40 -4.91 -11.54
CA TRP A 40 -16.39 -4.94 -10.09
C TRP A 40 -17.32 -6.05 -9.53
N SER A 41 -18.38 -6.40 -10.26
CA SER A 41 -19.30 -7.49 -9.92
C SER A 41 -18.62 -8.85 -9.83
N ASP A 42 -17.53 -9.07 -10.58
CA ASP A 42 -16.76 -10.33 -10.59
C ASP A 42 -16.00 -10.55 -9.29
N ARG A 43 -15.92 -9.54 -8.42
CA ARG A 43 -15.24 -9.57 -7.10
C ARG A 43 -13.80 -10.14 -7.14
N ILE A 44 -13.12 -10.00 -8.28
CA ILE A 44 -11.76 -10.49 -8.49
C ILE A 44 -10.76 -9.69 -7.66
N SER A 45 -9.89 -10.37 -6.94
CA SER A 45 -8.89 -9.75 -6.08
C SER A 45 -7.80 -9.04 -6.89
N ASN A 46 -7.15 -8.02 -6.30
CA ASN A 46 -6.02 -7.32 -6.94
C ASN A 46 -4.86 -8.28 -7.28
N GLU A 47 -4.63 -9.28 -6.45
CA GLU A 47 -3.63 -10.33 -6.68
C GLU A 47 -3.95 -11.14 -7.93
N ALA A 48 -5.20 -11.57 -8.08
CA ALA A 48 -5.64 -12.30 -9.27
C ALA A 48 -5.56 -11.44 -10.54
N VAL A 49 -5.78 -10.12 -10.44
CA VAL A 49 -5.59 -9.19 -11.56
C VAL A 49 -4.12 -9.11 -11.97
N HIS A 50 -3.18 -9.00 -11.01
CA HIS A 50 -1.75 -9.00 -11.31
C HIS A 50 -1.29 -10.33 -11.91
N ASN A 51 -1.81 -11.46 -11.42
CA ASN A 51 -1.49 -12.79 -11.95
C ASN A 51 -2.00 -12.96 -13.39
N LYS A 52 -3.25 -12.53 -13.66
CA LYS A 52 -3.83 -12.61 -15.03
C LYS A 52 -3.10 -11.69 -16.01
N SER A 53 -2.66 -10.50 -15.56
CA SER A 53 -1.95 -9.55 -16.42
C SER A 53 -0.46 -9.84 -16.56
N CYS A 54 0.11 -10.72 -15.73
CA CYS A 54 1.56 -10.96 -15.60
C CYS A 54 2.37 -9.68 -15.35
N ILE A 55 1.73 -8.61 -14.83
CA ILE A 55 2.38 -7.32 -14.55
C ILE A 55 2.49 -7.14 -13.03
N PRO A 56 3.70 -6.83 -12.51
CA PRO A 56 3.90 -6.59 -11.09
C PRO A 56 3.19 -5.32 -10.62
N SER A 57 3.06 -5.14 -9.29
CA SER A 57 2.50 -3.92 -8.71
C SER A 57 3.40 -2.71 -9.00
N ILE A 58 2.80 -1.51 -9.07
CA ILE A 58 3.53 -0.25 -9.25
C ILE A 58 4.62 -0.08 -8.19
N GLN A 59 4.35 -0.46 -6.94
CA GLN A 59 5.33 -0.39 -5.85
C GLN A 59 6.56 -1.24 -6.14
N ALA A 60 6.38 -2.46 -6.66
CA ALA A 60 7.49 -3.32 -7.04
C ALA A 60 8.31 -2.73 -8.20
N ILE A 61 7.62 -2.12 -9.19
CA ILE A 61 8.27 -1.46 -10.32
C ILE A 61 9.09 -0.25 -9.84
N LEU A 62 8.50 0.63 -9.03
CA LEU A 62 9.17 1.81 -8.47
C LEU A 62 10.41 1.45 -7.63
N SER A 63 10.26 0.48 -6.73
CA SER A 63 11.40 -0.02 -5.94
C SER A 63 12.51 -0.57 -6.83
N LYS A 64 12.17 -1.32 -7.87
CA LYS A 64 13.13 -1.85 -8.84
C LYS A 64 13.83 -0.72 -9.61
N HIS A 65 13.12 0.31 -10.05
CA HIS A 65 13.71 1.45 -10.75
C HIS A 65 14.66 2.22 -9.82
N ARG A 66 14.22 2.59 -8.60
CA ARG A 66 15.06 3.30 -7.62
C ARG A 66 16.33 2.54 -7.27
N LEU A 67 16.23 1.25 -6.97
CA LEU A 67 17.39 0.44 -6.61
C LEU A 67 18.34 0.24 -7.79
N ARG A 68 17.83 0.10 -9.02
CA ARG A 68 18.69 0.05 -10.22
C ARG A 68 19.45 1.36 -10.42
N TRP A 69 18.76 2.48 -10.25
CA TRP A 69 19.36 3.81 -10.33
C TRP A 69 20.40 4.03 -9.22
N LEU A 70 20.07 3.68 -7.98
CA LEU A 70 21.00 3.76 -6.85
C LEU A 70 22.31 3.01 -7.15
N GLY A 71 22.23 1.77 -7.64
CA GLY A 71 23.41 1.01 -8.03
C GLY A 71 24.15 1.61 -9.22
N HIS A 72 23.47 2.29 -10.14
CA HIS A 72 24.10 3.02 -11.24
C HIS A 72 24.89 4.21 -10.71
N VAL A 73 24.31 5.03 -9.84
CA VAL A 73 24.98 6.19 -9.25
C VAL A 73 26.16 5.76 -8.39
N LYS A 74 26.07 4.64 -7.65
CA LYS A 74 27.20 4.12 -6.85
C LYS A 74 28.42 3.77 -7.70
N ARG A 75 28.20 3.28 -8.92
CA ARG A 75 29.29 2.94 -9.87
C ARG A 75 29.82 4.12 -10.68
N MET A 76 29.19 5.29 -10.57
CA MET A 76 29.70 6.51 -11.21
C MET A 76 31.01 6.97 -10.57
N ASP A 77 31.76 7.75 -11.30
CA ASP A 77 32.90 8.47 -10.81
C ASP A 77 32.52 9.43 -9.66
N ASP A 78 33.38 9.58 -8.68
CA ASP A 78 33.16 10.41 -7.50
C ASP A 78 33.00 11.90 -7.83
N SER A 79 33.62 12.36 -8.92
CA SER A 79 33.47 13.74 -9.44
C SER A 79 32.09 14.06 -10.01
N ARG A 80 31.26 13.04 -10.30
CA ARG A 80 29.95 13.25 -10.91
C ARG A 80 28.97 13.89 -9.95
N LEU A 81 28.36 15.01 -10.35
CA LEU A 81 27.38 15.77 -9.57
C LEU A 81 26.25 14.90 -8.98
N ARG A 82 25.76 13.91 -9.74
CA ARG A 82 24.70 13.00 -9.26
C ARG A 82 25.13 12.20 -8.04
N LYS A 83 26.40 11.75 -8.00
CA LYS A 83 26.96 11.01 -6.87
C LYS A 83 27.18 11.93 -5.68
N LEU A 84 27.72 13.13 -5.92
CA LEU A 84 27.89 14.15 -4.89
C LEU A 84 26.56 14.55 -4.25
N LEU A 85 25.51 14.77 -5.04
CA LEU A 85 24.18 15.12 -4.52
C LEU A 85 23.53 13.98 -3.73
N LEU A 86 23.76 12.73 -4.12
CA LEU A 86 23.14 11.59 -3.45
C LEU A 86 23.81 11.25 -2.11
N PHE A 87 25.13 11.34 -2.05
CA PHE A 87 25.95 10.96 -0.90
C PHE A 87 26.52 12.16 -0.14
N GLY A 88 26.42 13.36 -0.72
CA GLY A 88 26.90 14.59 -0.09
C GLY A 88 26.09 14.95 1.16
N GLU A 89 26.79 15.46 2.15
CA GLU A 89 26.20 16.07 3.33
C GLU A 89 26.41 17.58 3.28
N LEU A 90 25.51 18.33 3.89
CA LEU A 90 25.68 19.77 4.01
C LEU A 90 26.84 20.07 4.96
N ALA A 91 27.83 20.82 4.49
CA ALA A 91 28.98 21.22 5.28
C ALA A 91 28.57 22.09 6.50
N THR A 92 27.55 22.93 6.29
CA THR A 92 26.97 23.78 7.32
C THR A 92 25.45 23.63 7.31
N GLY A 93 24.89 23.23 8.43
CA GLY A 93 23.44 23.14 8.59
C GLY A 93 22.98 21.80 9.17
N THR A 94 21.96 21.88 9.97
CA THR A 94 21.31 20.72 10.56
C THR A 94 19.93 20.53 9.94
N ARG A 95 19.48 19.29 9.86
CA ARG A 95 18.15 19.00 9.39
C ARG A 95 17.13 19.53 10.41
N ALA A 96 16.06 20.18 9.94
CA ALA A 96 15.01 20.69 10.79
C ALA A 96 14.42 19.60 11.70
N VAL A 97 14.18 19.94 12.96
CA VAL A 97 13.50 19.06 13.93
C VAL A 97 12.04 18.92 13.54
N GLY A 98 11.46 17.73 13.77
CA GLY A 98 10.08 17.42 13.44
C GLY A 98 9.96 16.38 12.32
N ARG A 99 9.05 16.58 11.36
CA ARG A 99 8.82 15.66 10.23
C ARG A 99 9.47 16.17 8.95
N PRO A 100 10.78 15.96 8.74
CA PRO A 100 11.47 16.44 7.56
C PRO A 100 10.97 15.71 6.30
N ARG A 101 11.12 16.38 5.13
CA ARG A 101 10.76 15.78 3.84
C ARG A 101 11.57 14.51 3.57
N LEU A 102 10.93 13.53 2.91
CA LEU A 102 11.56 12.26 2.55
C LEU A 102 12.70 12.49 1.54
N ARG A 103 13.91 12.02 1.86
CA ARG A 103 15.03 12.03 0.91
C ARG A 103 14.99 10.77 0.04
N PHE A 104 15.55 10.87 -1.16
CA PHE A 104 15.67 9.73 -2.07
C PHE A 104 16.41 8.55 -1.42
N ILE A 105 17.53 8.80 -0.73
CA ILE A 105 18.31 7.75 -0.07
C ILE A 105 17.50 7.03 1.02
N ASP A 106 16.61 7.74 1.73
CA ASP A 106 15.76 7.14 2.76
C ASP A 106 14.70 6.21 2.11
N ALA A 107 14.16 6.60 0.94
CA ALA A 107 13.29 5.74 0.15
C ALA A 107 14.02 4.48 -0.33
N CYS A 108 15.26 4.62 -0.83
CA CYS A 108 16.09 3.49 -1.23
C CYS A 108 16.44 2.56 -0.05
N LYS A 109 16.77 3.11 1.13
CA LYS A 109 17.01 2.31 2.34
C LYS A 109 15.78 1.53 2.76
N ARG A 110 14.59 2.14 2.68
CA ARG A 110 13.31 1.46 2.93
C ARG A 110 13.11 0.30 1.94
N ASP A 111 13.33 0.54 0.66
CA ASP A 111 13.17 -0.46 -0.38
C ASP A 111 14.18 -1.61 -0.23
N MET A 112 15.43 -1.33 0.10
CA MET A 112 16.44 -2.34 0.41
C MET A 112 16.04 -3.23 1.59
N LYS A 113 15.55 -2.63 2.69
CA LYS A 113 15.02 -3.40 3.84
C LYS A 113 13.87 -4.31 3.43
N GLN A 114 12.95 -3.82 2.61
CA GLN A 114 11.83 -4.64 2.12
C GLN A 114 12.30 -5.79 1.24
N CYS A 115 13.29 -5.56 0.39
CA CYS A 115 13.89 -6.55 -0.50
C CYS A 115 14.87 -7.51 0.21
N GLY A 116 15.11 -7.36 1.52
CA GLY A 116 16.06 -8.19 2.26
C GLY A 116 17.53 -7.93 1.88
N ILE A 117 17.84 -6.77 1.29
CA ILE A 117 19.21 -6.36 0.96
C ILE A 117 19.86 -5.75 2.20
N ASN A 118 21.02 -6.27 2.59
CA ASN A 118 21.73 -5.78 3.77
C ASN A 118 22.26 -4.36 3.53
N LEU A 119 21.91 -3.44 4.45
CA LEU A 119 22.26 -2.02 4.37
C LEU A 119 23.78 -1.75 4.59
N ASN A 120 24.50 -2.69 5.19
CA ASN A 120 25.95 -2.51 5.45
C ASN A 120 26.81 -3.02 4.28
N THR A 121 26.29 -3.93 3.45
CA THR A 121 27.07 -4.58 2.38
C THR A 121 26.60 -4.26 0.97
N TRP A 122 25.46 -3.54 0.84
CA TRP A 122 24.87 -3.23 -0.46
C TRP A 122 25.82 -2.48 -1.40
N GLU A 123 26.68 -1.61 -0.87
CA GLU A 123 27.64 -0.84 -1.68
C GLU A 123 28.61 -1.74 -2.41
N LYS A 124 29.15 -2.75 -1.72
CA LYS A 124 30.04 -3.75 -2.31
C LYS A 124 29.33 -4.57 -3.40
N THR A 125 28.11 -5.00 -3.12
CA THR A 125 27.28 -5.72 -4.10
C THR A 125 26.87 -4.86 -5.28
N ALA A 126 26.66 -3.56 -5.07
CA ALA A 126 26.28 -2.61 -6.12
C ALA A 126 27.41 -2.37 -7.14
N LEU A 127 28.68 -2.55 -6.76
CA LEU A 127 29.80 -2.45 -7.69
C LEU A 127 29.70 -3.52 -8.79
N ASN A 128 29.29 -4.73 -8.46
CA ASN A 128 29.02 -5.75 -9.46
C ASN A 128 27.61 -5.62 -10.02
N ARG A 129 27.50 -5.14 -11.25
CA ARG A 129 26.22 -4.87 -11.93
C ARG A 129 25.32 -6.11 -12.02
N THR A 130 25.90 -7.28 -12.29
CA THR A 130 25.13 -8.53 -12.47
C THR A 130 24.60 -9.03 -11.13
N ALA A 131 25.45 -9.08 -10.11
CA ALA A 131 25.06 -9.46 -8.75
C ALA A 131 23.97 -8.53 -8.20
N TRP A 132 24.13 -7.21 -8.38
CA TRP A 132 23.16 -6.21 -7.97
C TRP A 132 21.79 -6.40 -8.64
N ARG A 133 21.76 -6.65 -9.95
CA ARG A 133 20.52 -6.93 -10.68
C ARG A 133 19.82 -8.20 -10.20
N LYS A 134 20.60 -9.26 -9.92
CA LYS A 134 20.04 -10.51 -9.35
C LYS A 134 19.42 -10.26 -7.98
N SER A 135 20.11 -9.55 -7.09
CA SER A 135 19.63 -9.22 -5.75
C SER A 135 18.33 -8.39 -5.79
N ILE A 136 18.24 -7.38 -6.65
CA ILE A 136 17.04 -6.58 -6.83
C ILE A 136 15.87 -7.44 -7.33
N ASN A 137 16.08 -8.24 -8.37
CA ASN A 137 15.02 -9.06 -8.94
C ASN A 137 14.49 -10.07 -7.92
N ALA A 138 15.38 -10.77 -7.22
CA ALA A 138 15.01 -11.70 -6.16
C ALA A 138 14.25 -10.98 -5.03
N GLY A 139 14.79 -9.85 -4.54
CA GLY A 139 14.17 -9.07 -3.47
C GLY A 139 12.78 -8.55 -3.84
N THR A 140 12.60 -7.98 -5.02
CA THR A 140 11.30 -7.45 -5.46
C THR A 140 10.25 -8.56 -5.62
N SER A 141 10.63 -9.74 -6.10
CA SER A 141 9.74 -10.91 -6.18
C SER A 141 9.34 -11.39 -4.79
N MET A 142 10.28 -11.45 -3.84
CA MET A 142 10.00 -11.81 -2.44
C MET A 142 9.03 -10.84 -1.78
N VAL A 143 9.22 -9.52 -1.98
CA VAL A 143 8.32 -8.49 -1.44
C VAL A 143 6.91 -8.65 -1.97
N GLN A 144 6.76 -8.87 -3.28
CA GLN A 144 5.46 -9.08 -3.91
C GLN A 144 4.75 -10.30 -3.32
N ASN A 145 5.44 -11.42 -3.19
CA ASN A 145 4.91 -12.64 -2.59
C ASN A 145 4.52 -12.46 -1.12
N LYS A 146 5.37 -11.77 -0.34
CA LYS A 146 5.09 -11.47 1.08
C LYS A 146 3.86 -10.57 1.24
N GLN A 147 3.74 -9.53 0.42
CA GLN A 147 2.58 -8.62 0.44
C GLN A 147 1.29 -9.35 0.07
N SER A 148 1.32 -10.21 -0.95
CA SER A 148 0.20 -11.04 -1.36
C SER A 148 -0.24 -11.97 -0.22
N LYS A 149 0.71 -12.65 0.42
CA LYS A 149 0.44 -13.54 1.57
C LYS A 149 -0.19 -12.77 2.74
N GLN A 150 0.38 -11.64 3.13
CA GLN A 150 -0.16 -10.81 4.22
C GLN A 150 -1.58 -10.30 3.93
N LYS A 151 -1.85 -9.87 2.70
CA LYS A 151 -3.20 -9.43 2.28
C LYS A 151 -4.20 -10.59 2.34
N ARG A 152 -3.80 -11.78 1.93
CA ARG A 152 -4.61 -13.00 1.98
C ARG A 152 -4.93 -13.39 3.43
N GLU A 153 -3.93 -13.42 4.31
CA GLU A 153 -4.10 -13.70 5.74
C GLU A 153 -5.03 -12.67 6.42
N LYS A 154 -4.82 -11.38 6.12
CA LYS A 154 -5.69 -10.31 6.65
C LYS A 154 -7.15 -10.51 6.23
N ARG A 155 -7.41 -10.90 4.98
CA ARG A 155 -8.77 -11.20 4.50
C ARG A 155 -9.37 -12.39 5.22
N GLN A 156 -8.60 -13.47 5.42
CA GLN A 156 -9.05 -14.64 6.15
C GLN A 156 -9.39 -14.31 7.59
N ARG A 157 -8.54 -13.53 8.30
CA ARG A 157 -8.83 -13.07 9.67
C ARG A 157 -10.10 -12.22 9.76
N LEU A 158 -10.31 -11.32 8.79
CA LEU A 158 -11.51 -10.49 8.74
C LEU A 158 -12.77 -11.31 8.44
N ALA A 159 -12.68 -12.31 7.56
CA ALA A 159 -13.78 -13.23 7.28
C ALA A 159 -14.13 -14.07 8.52
N ALA A 160 -13.13 -14.65 9.18
CA ALA A 160 -13.33 -15.41 10.42
C ALA A 160 -13.95 -14.54 11.55
N LYS A 161 -13.51 -13.30 11.69
CA LYS A 161 -14.09 -12.36 12.67
C LYS A 161 -15.56 -12.03 12.36
N LYS A 162 -15.91 -11.95 11.06
CA LYS A 162 -17.29 -11.68 10.63
C LYS A 162 -18.20 -12.87 10.89
N THR A 163 -17.72 -14.10 10.73
CA THR A 163 -18.49 -15.32 11.05
C THR A 163 -18.67 -15.49 12.54
N SER A 164 -17.62 -15.24 13.36
CA SER A 164 -17.73 -15.33 14.82
C SER A 164 -18.62 -14.24 15.43
N SER A 165 -18.72 -13.06 14.80
CA SER A 165 -19.64 -12.01 15.28
C SER A 165 -21.10 -12.23 14.86
N SER A 166 -21.37 -13.09 13.89
CA SER A 166 -22.75 -13.45 13.49
C SER A 166 -23.33 -14.57 14.35
N THR A 167 -22.52 -15.31 15.07
CA THR A 167 -22.96 -16.33 16.05
C THR A 167 -23.12 -15.81 17.48
N ALA A 168 -22.58 -14.62 17.76
CA ALA A 168 -22.75 -13.97 19.06
C ALA A 168 -23.93 -12.99 18.99
N THR A 169 -25.01 -13.38 19.69
CA THR A 169 -26.19 -12.58 20.02
C THR A 169 -27.21 -12.35 18.89
N ASN A 170 -28.11 -13.30 18.74
CA ASN A 170 -29.53 -12.97 18.51
C ASN A 170 -30.14 -12.37 19.82
N SER A 171 -29.51 -11.36 20.41
CA SER A 171 -30.19 -10.53 21.39
C SER A 171 -31.14 -9.63 20.58
N LEU A 172 -32.39 -10.04 20.56
CA LEU A 172 -33.49 -9.23 20.03
C LEU A 172 -33.55 -7.95 20.84
N PHE A 173 -33.18 -6.82 20.22
CA PHE A 173 -33.34 -5.51 20.83
C PHE A 173 -34.81 -5.07 20.70
N VAL A 174 -35.61 -5.30 21.76
CA VAL A 174 -37.03 -5.02 21.78
C VAL A 174 -37.28 -3.69 22.49
N CYS A 175 -38.09 -2.83 21.89
CA CYS A 175 -38.49 -1.58 22.52
C CYS A 175 -39.46 -1.89 23.69
N PRO A 176 -39.23 -1.40 24.92
CA PRO A 176 -40.08 -1.68 26.08
C PRO A 176 -41.43 -0.99 25.98
N ARG A 177 -41.60 0.01 25.10
CA ARG A 177 -42.86 0.78 24.99
C ARG A 177 -43.84 0.23 23.95
N CYS A 178 -43.35 -0.25 22.81
CA CYS A 178 -44.16 -0.70 21.69
C CYS A 178 -43.83 -2.13 21.22
N SER A 179 -42.95 -2.83 21.91
CA SER A 179 -42.51 -4.21 21.62
C SER A 179 -41.90 -4.40 20.22
N ARG A 180 -41.51 -3.34 19.55
CA ARG A 180 -40.86 -3.40 18.22
C ARG A 180 -39.49 -4.00 18.33
N VAL A 181 -39.19 -4.98 17.50
CA VAL A 181 -37.89 -5.64 17.38
C VAL A 181 -36.98 -4.82 16.48
N CYS A 182 -35.83 -4.40 17.02
CA CYS A 182 -34.80 -3.69 16.30
C CYS A 182 -33.59 -4.61 16.01
N ARG A 183 -32.94 -4.44 14.86
CA ARG A 183 -31.82 -5.27 14.41
C ARG A 183 -30.49 -4.96 15.11
N SER A 184 -30.41 -3.85 15.84
CA SER A 184 -29.19 -3.43 16.55
C SER A 184 -29.53 -2.54 17.73
N ARG A 185 -28.61 -2.44 18.69
CA ARG A 185 -28.71 -1.54 19.85
C ARG A 185 -28.88 -0.07 19.44
N ILE A 186 -28.17 0.37 18.40
CA ILE A 186 -28.27 1.74 17.88
C ILE A 186 -29.67 1.96 17.26
N GLY A 187 -30.17 0.96 16.55
CA GLY A 187 -31.53 0.99 15.98
C GLY A 187 -32.63 1.08 17.05
N LEU A 188 -32.46 0.37 18.17
CA LEU A 188 -33.36 0.46 19.33
C LEU A 188 -33.32 1.86 19.94
N TYR A 189 -32.12 2.41 20.20
CA TYR A 189 -31.96 3.75 20.77
C TYR A 189 -32.60 4.84 19.89
N SER A 190 -32.38 4.78 18.58
CA SER A 190 -33.00 5.71 17.63
C SER A 190 -34.52 5.59 17.60
N HIS A 191 -35.01 4.34 17.66
CA HIS A 191 -36.48 4.08 17.73
C HIS A 191 -37.10 4.56 19.04
N GLU A 192 -36.46 4.35 20.20
CA GLU A 192 -36.95 4.81 21.50
C GLU A 192 -37.15 6.32 21.55
N ARG A 193 -36.25 7.09 20.95
CA ARG A 193 -36.36 8.55 20.84
C ARG A 193 -37.59 8.95 20.00
N ALA A 194 -37.82 8.30 18.87
CA ALA A 194 -38.99 8.56 18.01
C ALA A 194 -40.31 8.08 18.67
N CYS A 195 -40.27 6.93 19.32
CA CYS A 195 -41.41 6.36 20.02
C CYS A 195 -41.85 7.21 21.24
N ALA A 196 -40.90 7.85 21.91
CA ALA A 196 -41.17 8.80 22.99
C ALA A 196 -41.85 10.08 22.48
N ALA A 197 -41.45 10.57 21.31
CA ALA A 197 -42.04 11.77 20.71
C ALA A 197 -43.47 11.56 20.23
N SER A 198 -43.78 10.38 19.67
CA SER A 198 -45.15 10.04 19.18
C SER A 198 -46.16 9.91 20.29
N ASN A 199 -45.79 9.46 21.49
CA ASN A 199 -46.73 9.36 22.62
C ASN A 199 -47.04 10.69 23.30
N ASN A 200 -46.21 11.71 23.14
CA ASN A 200 -46.50 13.04 23.66
C ASN A 200 -47.50 13.84 22.79
N MET A 201 -47.75 13.40 21.55
CA MET A 201 -48.77 14.04 20.68
C MET A 201 -50.18 13.47 20.86
N LEU A 202 -50.34 12.36 21.58
CA LEU A 202 -51.64 11.73 21.83
C LEU A 202 -52.26 12.14 23.20
N ASN A 203 -51.52 12.88 24.02
CA ASN A 203 -51.95 13.34 25.35
C ASN A 203 -52.08 14.87 25.46
N ASN A 204 -52.16 15.58 24.36
CA ASN A 204 -52.59 16.97 24.25
C ASN A 204 -53.78 17.02 23.26
#